data_8c3183d39b6dfff9e1c83f830d761ece
#
_entry.id   8c3183d39b6dfff9e1c83f830d761ece
#
_cell.length_a   1.000
_cell.length_b   1.000
_cell.length_c   1.000
_cell.angle_alpha   90.00
_cell.angle_beta   90.00
_cell.angle_gamma   90.00
#
_symmetry.space_group_name_H-M   'P 1'
#
loop_
_entity.id
_entity.type
_entity.pdbx_description
1 polymer ?
#
loop_
_entity_poly.entity_id
_entity_poly.type
_entity_poly.pdbx_seq_one_letter_code
_entity_poly.pdbx_strand_id
1 'polypeptide(L)' 'MAKKLKTKLDDIRKLNDADLGKEVEEAHRRLFSMRLQRETRQLTNHQELPKMKRHIARLKTIQRQRELTKAAAGGAQT' A
#
# COMPACT_ATOMS: atom_id res chain seq x y z
N MET A 1 2.81 16.44 14.14
CA MET A 1 3.76 15.38 13.72
C MET A 1 3.28 14.71 12.47
N ALA A 2 4.18 14.46 11.55
CA ALA A 2 3.83 13.71 10.35
C ALA A 2 3.39 12.31 10.74
N LYS A 3 2.26 11.88 10.20
CA LYS A 3 1.73 10.56 10.44
C LYS A 3 2.68 9.53 9.82
N LYS A 4 3.19 8.63 10.64
CA LYS A 4 4.09 7.59 10.17
C LYS A 4 3.35 6.62 9.26
N LEU A 5 3.86 6.40 8.06
CA LEU A 5 3.31 5.38 7.17
C LEU A 5 3.55 3.99 7.77
N LYS A 6 2.53 3.14 7.68
CA LYS A 6 2.65 1.75 8.10
C LYS A 6 3.41 0.98 7.03
N THR A 7 4.75 1.02 7.11
CA THR A 7 5.62 0.42 6.10
C THR A 7 6.12 -0.97 6.48
N LYS A 8 6.07 -1.30 7.77
CA LYS A 8 6.50 -2.61 8.24
C LYS A 8 5.46 -3.66 7.92
N LEU A 9 5.90 -4.82 7.46
CA LEU A 9 5.01 -5.93 7.11
C LEU A 9 4.12 -6.36 8.27
N ASP A 10 4.68 -6.37 9.49
CA ASP A 10 3.91 -6.75 10.68
C ASP A 10 2.74 -5.79 10.93
N ASP A 11 2.96 -4.49 10.77
CA ASP A 11 1.91 -3.49 10.95
C ASP A 11 0.83 -3.64 9.88
N ILE A 12 1.23 -3.93 8.65
CA ILE A 12 0.29 -4.15 7.54
C ILE A 12 -0.54 -5.41 7.78
N ARG A 13 0.09 -6.48 8.28
CA ARG A 13 -0.59 -7.74 8.55
C ARG A 13 -1.64 -7.64 9.66
N LYS A 14 -1.51 -6.66 10.55
CA LYS A 14 -2.48 -6.40 11.61
C LYS A 14 -3.76 -5.76 11.08
N LEU A 15 -3.74 -5.19 9.89
CA LEU A 15 -4.91 -4.55 9.31
C LEU A 15 -5.92 -5.60 8.83
N ASN A 16 -7.21 -5.30 9.02
CA ASN A 16 -8.26 -6.13 8.42
C ASN A 16 -8.37 -5.82 6.91
N ASP A 17 -9.15 -6.61 6.18
CA ASP A 17 -9.25 -6.48 4.73
C ASP A 17 -9.79 -5.11 4.30
N ALA A 18 -10.76 -4.57 5.04
CA ALA A 18 -11.33 -3.26 4.73
C ALA A 18 -10.30 -2.15 4.93
N ASP A 19 -9.56 -2.19 6.05
CA ASP A 19 -8.52 -1.20 6.33
C ASP A 19 -7.36 -1.33 5.35
N LEU A 20 -7.00 -2.55 4.98
CA LEU A 20 -5.95 -2.79 3.99
C LEU A 20 -6.33 -2.19 2.65
N GLY A 21 -7.58 -2.35 2.21
CA GLY A 21 -8.09 -1.74 0.98
C GLY A 21 -8.00 -0.23 1.02
N LYS A 22 -8.38 0.38 2.15
CA LYS A 22 -8.28 1.83 2.34
C LYS A 22 -6.84 2.31 2.29
N GLU A 23 -5.93 1.58 2.90
CA GLU A 23 -4.50 1.93 2.87
C GLU A 23 -3.95 1.89 1.45
N VAL A 24 -4.34 0.89 0.66
CA VAL A 24 -3.94 0.79 -0.74
C VAL A 24 -4.43 2.00 -1.53
N GLU A 25 -5.70 2.38 -1.38
CA GLU A 25 -6.27 3.53 -2.06
C GLU A 25 -5.57 4.83 -1.66
N GLU A 26 -5.36 5.04 -0.37
CA GLU A 26 -4.65 6.22 0.13
C GLU A 26 -3.23 6.29 -0.43
N ALA A 27 -2.53 5.17 -0.43
CA ALA A 27 -1.17 5.10 -0.94
C ALA A 27 -1.13 5.47 -2.43
N HIS A 28 -2.08 4.99 -3.23
CA HIS A 28 -2.19 5.36 -4.63
C HIS A 28 -2.45 6.85 -4.83
N ARG A 29 -3.33 7.43 -4.02
CA ARG A 29 -3.63 8.87 -4.07
C ARG A 29 -2.38 9.70 -3.74
N ARG A 30 -1.64 9.29 -2.73
CA ARG A 30 -0.40 9.97 -2.34
C ARG A 30 0.64 9.88 -3.44
N LEU A 31 0.78 8.70 -4.06
CA LEU A 31 1.72 8.52 -5.16
C LEU A 31 1.34 9.41 -6.34
N PHE A 32 0.06 9.46 -6.68
CA PHE A 32 -0.45 10.33 -7.75
C PHE A 32 -0.13 11.80 -7.46
N SER A 33 -0.41 12.25 -6.24
CA SER A 33 -0.10 13.60 -5.78
C SER A 33 1.38 13.92 -5.91
N MET A 34 2.24 13.00 -5.50
CA MET A 34 3.70 13.17 -5.58
C MET A 34 4.17 13.27 -7.03
N ARG A 35 3.58 12.48 -7.93
CA ARG A 35 3.89 12.54 -9.35
C ARG A 35 3.53 13.89 -9.96
N LEU A 36 2.35 14.42 -9.59
CA LEU A 36 1.94 15.76 -10.01
C LEU A 36 2.89 16.83 -9.48
N GLN A 37 3.26 16.75 -8.21
CA GLN A 37 4.22 17.68 -7.60
C GLN A 37 5.57 17.63 -8.31
N ARG A 38 6.00 16.44 -8.69
CA ARG A 38 7.28 16.29 -9.44
C ARG A 38 7.19 16.96 -10.79
N GLU A 39 6.08 16.78 -11.51
CA GLU A 39 5.88 17.39 -12.83
C GLU A 39 5.85 18.92 -12.75
N THR A 40 5.26 19.45 -11.69
CA THR A 40 5.21 20.91 -11.46
C THR A 40 6.45 21.44 -10.75
N ARG A 41 7.42 20.59 -10.47
CA ARG A 41 8.66 20.88 -9.77
C ARG A 41 8.45 21.38 -8.33
N GLN A 42 7.33 21.01 -7.73
CA GLN A 42 7.01 21.36 -6.35
C GLN A 42 7.50 20.31 -5.35
N LEU A 43 7.85 19.11 -5.85
CA LEU A 43 8.33 18.05 -4.98
C LEU A 43 9.80 18.29 -4.62
N THR A 44 10.05 18.53 -3.33
CA THR A 44 11.40 18.80 -2.83
C THR A 44 12.17 17.53 -2.52
N ASN A 45 11.48 16.46 -2.13
CA ASN A 45 12.12 15.20 -1.75
C ASN A 45 11.72 14.09 -2.72
N HIS A 46 12.55 13.91 -3.75
CA HIS A 46 12.31 12.88 -4.77
C HIS A 46 12.44 11.45 -4.24
N GLN A 47 13.08 11.27 -3.10
CA GLN A 47 13.25 9.95 -2.49
C GLN A 47 11.92 9.35 -1.98
N GLU A 48 10.93 10.20 -1.75
CA GLU A 48 9.61 9.75 -1.31
C GLU A 48 8.89 8.91 -2.37
N LEU A 49 9.14 9.18 -3.65
CA LEU A 49 8.50 8.44 -4.74
C LEU A 49 8.82 6.94 -4.71
N PRO A 50 10.10 6.53 -4.71
CA PRO A 50 10.41 5.10 -4.63
C PRO A 50 9.99 4.46 -3.32
N LYS A 51 10.02 5.21 -2.21
CA LYS A 51 9.52 4.71 -0.93
C LYS A 51 8.03 4.41 -0.99
N MET A 52 7.26 5.30 -1.59
CA MET A 52 5.82 5.14 -1.74
C MET A 52 5.49 3.94 -2.66
N LYS A 53 6.24 3.78 -3.74
CA LYS A 53 6.08 2.62 -4.63
C LYS A 53 6.32 1.30 -3.89
N ARG A 54 7.35 1.24 -3.04
CA ARG A 54 7.64 0.06 -2.23
C ARG A 54 6.54 -0.21 -1.22
N HIS A 55 6.01 0.84 -0.61
CA HIS A 55 4.90 0.74 0.33
C HIS A 55 3.67 0.14 -0.35
N ILE A 56 3.32 0.64 -1.52
CA ILE A 56 2.20 0.12 -2.31
C ILE A 56 2.44 -1.35 -2.67
N ALA A 57 3.67 -1.70 -3.08
CA ALA A 57 4.01 -3.07 -3.43
C ALA A 57 3.83 -4.01 -2.23
N ARG A 58 4.22 -3.59 -1.03
CA ARG A 58 4.02 -4.37 0.19
C ARG A 58 2.54 -4.56 0.51
N LEU A 59 1.76 -3.49 0.41
CA LEU A 59 0.32 -3.54 0.62
C LEU A 59 -0.35 -4.51 -0.36
N LYS A 60 -0.02 -4.41 -1.63
CA LYS A 60 -0.56 -5.28 -2.66
C LYS A 60 -0.15 -6.74 -2.47
N THR A 61 1.08 -6.97 -2.03
CA THR A 61 1.57 -8.32 -1.75
C THR A 61 0.77 -8.98 -0.63
N ILE A 62 0.52 -8.26 0.46
CA ILE A 62 -0.28 -8.77 1.56
C ILE A 62 -1.72 -9.02 1.11
N GLN A 63 -2.28 -8.09 0.36
CA GLN A 63 -3.62 -8.22 -0.21
C GLN A 63 -3.73 -9.48 -1.07
N ARG A 64 -2.75 -9.69 -1.95
CA ARG A 64 -2.69 -10.85 -2.83
C ARG A 64 -2.55 -12.15 -2.03
N GLN A 65 -1.72 -12.16 -1.00
CA GLN A 65 -1.57 -13.33 -0.13
C GLN A 65 -2.88 -13.71 0.53
N ARG A 66 -3.64 -12.71 1.00
CA ARG A 66 -4.95 -12.94 1.61
C ARG A 66 -5.95 -13.51 0.61
N GLU A 67 -5.97 -12.97 -0.62
CA GLU A 67 -6.81 -13.48 -1.69
C GLU A 67 -6.49 -14.94 -2.01
N LEU A 68 -5.21 -15.26 -2.12
CA LEU A 68 -4.77 -16.64 -2.40
C LEU A 68 -5.13 -17.58 -1.27
N THR A 69 -5.00 -17.15 -0.02
CA THR A 69 -5.38 -17.93 1.14
C THR A 69 -6.87 -18.20 1.15
N LYS A 70 -7.70 -17.19 0.87
CA LYS A 70 -9.14 -17.33 0.77
C LYS A 70 -9.54 -18.25 -0.39
N ALA A 71 -8.89 -18.08 -1.54
CA ALA A 71 -9.14 -18.93 -2.71
C ALA A 71 -8.76 -20.38 -2.44
N ALA A 72 -7.63 -20.62 -1.79
CA ALA A 72 -7.19 -21.94 -1.42
C ALA A 72 -8.15 -22.60 -0.42
N ALA A 73 -8.61 -21.83 0.58
CA ALA A 73 -9.59 -22.31 1.55
C ALA A 73 -10.94 -22.62 0.89
N GLY A 74 -11.37 -21.73 -0.01
CA GLY A 74 -12.58 -21.94 -0.78
C GLY A 74 -12.48 -23.11 -1.74
N GLY A 75 -11.33 -23.23 -2.43
CA GLY A 75 -11.05 -24.33 -3.32
C GLY A 75 -11.02 -25.70 -2.62
N ALA A 76 -10.51 -25.73 -1.40
CA ALA A 76 -10.45 -26.95 -0.61
C ALA A 76 -11.81 -27.45 -0.18
N GLN A 77 -12.82 -26.59 -0.20
CA GLN A 77 -14.20 -26.92 0.18
C GLN A 77 -15.04 -27.41 -1.00
N THR A 78 -14.55 -27.25 -2.20
CA THR A 78 -15.21 -27.74 -3.39
C THR A 78 -14.67 -29.10 -3.80
#